data_05cf02524930b9ace875400094ff23cf
#
_entry.id   05cf02524930b9ace875400094ff23cf
#
_cell.length_a   1.000
_cell.length_b   1.000
_cell.length_c   1.000
_cell.angle_alpha   90.00
_cell.angle_beta   90.00
_cell.angle_gamma   90.00
#
_symmetry.space_group_name_H-M   'P 1'
#
loop_
_entity.id
_entity.type
_entity.pdbx_description
1 polymer ?
#
loop_
_entity_poly.entity_id
_entity_poly.type
_entity_poly.pdbx_seq_one_letter_code
_entity_poly.pdbx_strand_id
1 'polypeptide(L)'
;DINNLEDARGKVASAGLENMFLAYQLGFATIAGKGHDPERFFSKIYHHDLPVLETVKQVRSGEADVGVLRACILESEFPDWQNYFKILNEQKDPEFKCAHSTDLYPNWTMAATSGLDPEVIKQLTQTLLNLPPDGEKQLAWSLVTDFEKVNQVARLLKTDAYSHLKEWTIKRVWEEHNTLIICALLGLIAFLFH
;
A
#
# COMPACT_ATOMS: atom_id res chain seq x y z
N ASP A 1 15.86 19.98 -0.56
CA ASP A 1 14.88 19.76 0.51
C ASP A 1 13.59 19.22 -0.10
N ILE A 2 13.00 18.18 0.51
CA ILE A 2 11.72 17.59 0.10
C ILE A 2 10.64 18.19 0.99
N ASN A 3 9.71 18.96 0.42
CA ASN A 3 8.66 19.64 1.17
C ASN A 3 7.25 19.11 0.87
N ASN A 4 7.08 18.49 -0.28
CA ASN A 4 5.82 17.93 -0.74
C ASN A 4 6.09 16.66 -1.56
N LEU A 5 5.02 15.99 -2.00
CA LEU A 5 5.13 14.74 -2.74
C LEU A 5 5.85 14.93 -4.09
N GLU A 6 5.67 16.06 -4.78
CA GLU A 6 6.32 16.30 -6.07
C GLU A 6 7.85 16.41 -5.96
N ASP A 7 8.35 16.96 -4.85
CA ASP A 7 9.79 17.05 -4.58
C ASP A 7 10.42 15.66 -4.38
N ALA A 8 9.61 14.65 -4.05
CA ALA A 8 10.05 13.27 -3.88
C ALA A 8 10.20 12.51 -5.21
N ARG A 9 9.75 13.07 -6.32
CA ARG A 9 9.88 12.46 -7.65
C ARG A 9 11.34 12.26 -8.03
N GLY A 10 11.68 11.07 -8.49
CA GLY A 10 13.06 10.69 -8.85
C GLY A 10 14.00 10.48 -7.67
N LYS A 11 13.52 10.59 -6.44
CA LYS A 11 14.27 10.31 -5.22
C LYS A 11 14.32 8.82 -4.91
N VAL A 12 15.07 8.45 -3.88
CA VAL A 12 15.16 7.08 -3.39
C VAL A 12 14.13 6.88 -2.27
N ALA A 13 13.30 5.86 -2.38
CA ALA A 13 12.31 5.51 -1.37
C ALA A 13 12.69 4.25 -0.59
N SER A 14 12.18 4.13 0.63
CA SER A 14 12.20 2.92 1.45
C SER A 14 10.78 2.60 1.90
N ALA A 15 10.33 1.37 1.68
CA ALA A 15 8.95 0.95 1.92
C ALA A 15 8.87 -0.55 2.28
N GLY A 16 7.69 -1.00 2.68
CA GLY A 16 7.39 -2.42 2.79
C GLY A 16 7.36 -3.12 1.43
N LEU A 17 7.03 -4.42 1.45
CA LEU A 17 6.78 -5.18 0.23
C LEU A 17 5.50 -4.66 -0.47
N GLU A 18 5.41 -4.85 -1.77
CA GLU A 18 4.32 -4.35 -2.61
C GLU A 18 2.92 -4.85 -2.20
N ASN A 19 2.85 -6.01 -1.55
CA ASN A 19 1.60 -6.56 -1.00
C ASN A 19 1.22 -5.98 0.37
N MET A 20 2.06 -5.13 0.98
CA MET A 20 1.77 -4.50 2.28
C MET A 20 0.87 -3.27 2.11
N PHE A 21 -0.38 -3.38 2.56
CA PHE A 21 -1.37 -2.31 2.39
C PHE A 21 -0.93 -0.99 3.03
N LEU A 22 -0.54 -1.01 4.31
CA LEU A 22 -0.22 0.22 5.07
C LEU A 22 1.21 0.74 4.83
N ALA A 23 2.16 -0.16 4.54
CA ALA A 23 3.57 0.20 4.43
C ALA A 23 4.04 0.38 2.97
N TYR A 24 3.14 0.17 1.99
CA TYR A 24 3.41 0.34 0.57
C TYR A 24 2.18 0.90 -0.16
N GLN A 25 1.09 0.10 -0.26
CA GLN A 25 0.00 0.39 -1.20
C GLN A 25 -0.66 1.76 -0.99
N LEU A 26 -0.88 2.21 0.24
CA LEU A 26 -1.49 3.52 0.49
C LEU A 26 -0.62 4.68 -0.02
N GLY A 27 0.69 4.63 0.21
CA GLY A 27 1.61 5.64 -0.28
C GLY A 27 1.63 5.69 -1.81
N PHE A 28 1.72 4.53 -2.45
CA PHE A 28 1.78 4.42 -3.90
C PHE A 28 0.43 4.71 -4.59
N ALA A 29 -0.69 4.37 -3.95
CA ALA A 29 -2.01 4.80 -4.42
C ALA A 29 -2.19 6.33 -4.35
N THR A 30 -1.60 6.99 -3.36
CA THR A 30 -1.59 8.45 -3.29
C THR A 30 -0.83 9.07 -4.47
N ILE A 31 0.29 8.47 -4.87
CA ILE A 31 1.04 8.86 -6.08
C ILE A 31 0.19 8.66 -7.34
N ALA A 32 -0.43 7.48 -7.48
CA ALA A 32 -1.30 7.18 -8.62
C ALA A 32 -2.52 8.11 -8.70
N GLY A 33 -3.14 8.42 -7.57
CA GLY A 33 -4.28 9.33 -7.46
C GLY A 33 -3.95 10.78 -7.87
N LYS A 34 -2.67 11.16 -7.84
CA LYS A 34 -2.17 12.43 -8.38
C LYS A 34 -1.80 12.37 -9.87
N GLY A 35 -2.05 11.26 -10.54
CA GLY A 35 -1.82 11.08 -11.97
C GLY A 35 -0.40 10.66 -12.35
N HIS A 36 0.42 10.28 -11.37
CA HIS A 36 1.75 9.75 -11.64
C HIS A 36 1.73 8.22 -11.78
N ASP A 37 2.70 7.69 -12.51
CA ASP A 37 2.98 6.26 -12.57
C ASP A 37 3.77 5.85 -11.29
N PRO A 38 3.17 5.07 -10.36
CA PRO A 38 3.84 4.73 -9.11
C PRO A 38 5.12 3.91 -9.30
N GLU A 39 5.20 3.09 -10.37
CA GLU A 39 6.37 2.26 -10.66
C GLU A 39 7.58 3.08 -11.13
N ARG A 40 7.34 4.30 -11.62
CA ARG A 40 8.37 5.20 -12.18
C ARG A 40 8.55 6.49 -11.38
N PHE A 41 7.81 6.64 -10.29
CA PHE A 41 7.85 7.88 -9.51
C PHE A 41 9.18 8.06 -8.79
N PHE A 42 9.68 7.00 -8.17
CA PHE A 42 10.97 6.97 -7.51
C PHE A 42 12.07 6.44 -8.45
N SER A 43 13.30 6.89 -8.26
CA SER A 43 14.46 6.35 -9.00
C SER A 43 14.85 4.95 -8.52
N LYS A 44 14.61 4.66 -7.23
CA LYS A 44 14.87 3.40 -6.58
C LYS A 44 13.93 3.22 -5.38
N ILE A 45 13.53 1.98 -5.12
CA ILE A 45 12.77 1.62 -3.93
C ILE A 45 13.50 0.48 -3.23
N TYR A 46 13.77 0.66 -1.93
CA TYR A 46 14.18 -0.43 -1.06
C TYR A 46 12.94 -1.07 -0.45
N HIS A 47 12.81 -2.38 -0.59
CA HIS A 47 11.68 -3.16 -0.05
C HIS A 47 12.11 -3.98 1.15
N HIS A 48 11.28 -4.00 2.21
CA HIS A 48 11.57 -4.68 3.46
C HIS A 48 10.39 -5.51 3.95
N ASP A 49 10.68 -6.73 4.44
CA ASP A 49 9.69 -7.58 5.12
C ASP A 49 9.25 -6.99 6.48
N LEU A 50 10.19 -6.33 7.17
CA LEU A 50 9.97 -5.61 8.42
C LEU A 50 10.27 -4.12 8.21
N PRO A 51 9.37 -3.38 7.57
CA PRO A 51 9.68 -2.05 7.03
C PRO A 51 9.97 -1.00 8.10
N VAL A 52 9.46 -1.14 9.31
CA VAL A 52 9.51 -0.08 10.32
C VAL A 52 10.94 0.37 10.64
N LEU A 53 11.76 -0.55 11.15
CA LEU A 53 13.11 -0.22 11.59
C LEU A 53 14.03 0.12 10.42
N GLU A 54 13.98 -0.65 9.35
CA GLU A 54 14.86 -0.45 8.20
C GLU A 54 14.53 0.84 7.45
N THR A 55 13.26 1.15 7.24
CA THR A 55 12.83 2.39 6.59
C THR A 55 13.27 3.63 7.40
N VAL A 56 13.04 3.63 8.71
CA VAL A 56 13.46 4.74 9.58
C VAL A 56 14.97 4.92 9.55
N LYS A 57 15.72 3.82 9.64
CA LYS A 57 17.18 3.81 9.61
C LYS A 57 17.73 4.35 8.29
N GLN A 58 17.20 3.91 7.16
CA GLN A 58 17.65 4.34 5.83
C GLN A 58 17.35 5.81 5.58
N VAL A 59 16.17 6.30 5.95
CA VAL A 59 15.86 7.72 5.79
C VAL A 59 16.73 8.57 6.73
N ARG A 60 16.93 8.15 7.97
CA ARG A 60 17.78 8.87 8.92
C ARG A 60 19.25 8.92 8.51
N SER A 61 19.77 7.85 7.90
CA SER A 61 21.15 7.80 7.40
C SER A 61 21.36 8.53 6.06
N GLY A 62 20.27 8.90 5.38
CA GLY A 62 20.32 9.48 4.02
C GLY A 62 20.53 8.43 2.92
N GLU A 63 20.40 7.14 3.22
CA GLU A 63 20.42 6.07 2.22
C GLU A 63 19.13 6.06 1.38
N ALA A 64 18.01 6.44 2.00
CA ALA A 64 16.77 6.77 1.33
C ALA A 64 16.36 8.22 1.63
N ASP A 65 15.74 8.87 0.65
CA ASP A 65 15.23 10.23 0.78
C ASP A 65 13.83 10.27 1.41
N VAL A 66 13.02 9.23 1.17
CA VAL A 66 11.62 9.14 1.60
C VAL A 66 11.32 7.75 2.15
N GLY A 67 10.50 7.70 3.21
CA GLY A 67 10.02 6.45 3.80
C GLY A 67 8.50 6.33 3.75
N VAL A 68 7.99 5.12 3.52
CA VAL A 68 6.56 4.78 3.63
C VAL A 68 6.36 3.88 4.84
N LEU A 69 5.62 4.39 5.82
CA LEU A 69 5.37 3.73 7.11
C LEU A 69 3.87 3.77 7.45
N ARG A 70 3.45 2.81 8.26
CA ARG A 70 2.15 2.90 8.93
C ARG A 70 2.14 4.08 9.90
N ALA A 71 1.05 4.81 9.96
CA ALA A 71 0.87 5.86 10.96
C ALA A 71 1.02 5.33 12.41
N CYS A 72 1.31 6.20 13.34
CA CYS A 72 1.58 5.96 14.75
C CYS A 72 2.91 5.24 15.07
N ILE A 73 3.66 4.79 14.08
CA ILE A 73 4.95 4.12 14.32
C ILE A 73 6.02 5.10 14.81
N LEU A 74 6.09 6.27 14.20
CA LEU A 74 7.08 7.27 14.61
C LEU A 74 6.84 7.72 16.05
N GLU A 75 5.58 7.97 16.41
CA GLU A 75 5.18 8.42 17.74
C GLU A 75 5.43 7.35 18.82
N SER A 76 5.21 6.06 18.49
CA SER A 76 5.35 4.97 19.47
C SER A 76 6.81 4.53 19.66
N GLU A 77 7.59 4.50 18.57
CA GLU A 77 8.94 3.90 18.59
C GLU A 77 10.07 4.94 18.64
N PHE A 78 9.78 6.19 18.25
CA PHE A 78 10.80 7.24 18.10
C PHE A 78 10.33 8.57 18.70
N PRO A 79 10.40 8.78 20.02
CA PRO A 79 9.88 9.98 20.69
C PRO A 79 10.33 11.32 20.13
N ASP A 80 11.54 11.38 19.57
CA ASP A 80 12.14 12.63 19.03
C ASP A 80 12.04 12.69 17.49
N TRP A 81 11.12 11.95 16.88
CA TRP A 81 11.05 11.80 15.42
C TRP A 81 10.95 13.15 14.68
N GLN A 82 10.30 14.15 15.26
CA GLN A 82 10.16 15.48 14.65
C GLN A 82 11.49 16.20 14.42
N ASN A 83 12.54 15.81 15.13
CA ASN A 83 13.89 16.37 14.94
C ASN A 83 14.58 15.83 13.67
N TYR A 84 14.10 14.71 13.12
CA TYR A 84 14.77 13.97 12.03
C TYR A 84 13.89 13.79 10.80
N PHE A 85 12.57 13.81 10.98
CA PHE A 85 11.63 13.48 9.91
C PHE A 85 10.57 14.55 9.76
N LYS A 86 10.14 14.74 8.54
CA LYS A 86 9.02 15.58 8.15
C LYS A 86 7.96 14.69 7.49
N ILE A 87 6.72 14.89 7.86
CA ILE A 87 5.60 14.20 7.23
C ILE A 87 5.23 14.95 5.94
N LEU A 88 5.29 14.25 4.81
CA LEU A 88 4.87 14.82 3.53
C LEU A 88 3.36 14.77 3.40
N ASN A 89 2.76 15.84 2.90
CA ASN A 89 1.31 15.94 2.74
C ASN A 89 0.54 15.65 4.04
N GLU A 90 1.06 16.14 5.17
CA GLU A 90 0.45 15.91 6.48
C GLU A 90 -1.00 16.34 6.51
N GLN A 91 -1.88 15.43 6.96
CA GLN A 91 -3.28 15.67 7.18
C GLN A 91 -3.58 15.78 8.69
N LYS A 92 -4.65 16.46 9.04
CA LYS A 92 -5.07 16.63 10.42
C LYS A 92 -6.48 16.07 10.59
N ASP A 93 -6.60 15.11 11.46
CA ASP A 93 -7.87 14.54 11.89
C ASP A 93 -8.04 14.77 13.40
N PRO A 94 -9.12 15.43 13.87
CA PRO A 94 -9.31 15.70 15.29
C PRO A 94 -9.39 14.44 16.16
N GLU A 95 -9.84 13.32 15.59
CA GLU A 95 -10.02 12.06 16.30
C GLU A 95 -8.79 11.15 16.21
N PHE A 96 -7.84 11.45 15.28
CA PHE A 96 -6.63 10.65 15.05
C PHE A 96 -5.37 11.45 15.38
N LYS A 97 -4.70 11.09 16.46
CA LYS A 97 -3.59 11.89 17.03
C LYS A 97 -2.23 11.69 16.35
N CYS A 98 -2.08 10.63 15.55
CA CYS A 98 -0.80 10.37 14.89
C CYS A 98 -0.67 11.13 13.58
N ALA A 99 0.55 11.53 13.25
CA ALA A 99 0.86 12.14 11.97
C ALA A 99 0.57 11.17 10.81
N HIS A 100 -0.11 11.63 9.78
CA HIS A 100 -0.47 10.81 8.63
C HIS A 100 -0.53 11.65 7.34
N SER A 101 -0.31 10.98 6.22
CA SER A 101 -0.21 11.61 4.88
C SER A 101 -1.39 11.27 3.98
N THR A 102 -2.23 10.33 4.37
CA THR A 102 -3.35 9.80 3.57
C THR A 102 -4.64 9.87 4.37
N ASP A 103 -5.76 9.66 3.72
CA ASP A 103 -7.01 9.36 4.42
C ASP A 103 -6.83 8.20 5.41
N LEU A 104 -7.73 8.13 6.39
CA LEU A 104 -7.81 7.00 7.30
C LEU A 104 -8.55 5.83 6.61
N TYR A 105 -8.03 4.64 6.84
CA TYR A 105 -8.54 3.38 6.28
C TYR A 105 -8.89 2.40 7.38
N PRO A 106 -9.85 1.46 7.13
CA PRO A 106 -10.10 0.37 8.06
C PRO A 106 -8.81 -0.36 8.41
N ASN A 107 -8.59 -0.58 9.70
CA ASN A 107 -7.43 -1.32 10.19
C ASN A 107 -7.69 -2.84 10.08
N TRP A 108 -7.23 -3.61 11.03
CA TRP A 108 -7.41 -5.07 11.02
C TRP A 108 -8.89 -5.44 11.07
N THR A 109 -9.31 -6.23 10.10
CA THR A 109 -10.69 -6.68 9.96
C THR A 109 -10.79 -8.13 10.36
N MET A 110 -11.77 -8.47 11.18
CA MET A 110 -12.17 -9.85 11.42
C MET A 110 -13.26 -10.22 10.41
N ALA A 111 -13.06 -11.31 9.67
CA ALA A 111 -14.02 -11.81 8.71
C ALA A 111 -14.42 -13.24 9.07
N ALA A 112 -15.68 -13.57 8.85
CA ALA A 112 -16.19 -14.93 8.98
C ALA A 112 -16.25 -15.61 7.61
N THR A 113 -15.98 -16.93 7.58
CA THR A 113 -16.19 -17.72 6.37
C THR A 113 -17.69 -17.95 6.13
N SER A 114 -18.08 -18.16 4.87
CA SER A 114 -19.48 -18.38 4.47
C SER A 114 -20.14 -19.62 5.11
N GLY A 115 -19.36 -20.55 5.65
CA GLY A 115 -19.87 -21.76 6.31
C GLY A 115 -20.03 -21.62 7.82
N LEU A 116 -19.73 -20.48 8.42
CA LEU A 116 -19.91 -20.27 9.85
C LEU A 116 -21.37 -20.00 10.18
N ASP A 117 -21.87 -20.59 11.27
CA ASP A 117 -23.24 -20.40 11.75
C ASP A 117 -23.51 -18.91 12.01
N PRO A 118 -24.58 -18.33 11.43
CA PRO A 118 -24.95 -16.93 11.64
C PRO A 118 -25.11 -16.52 13.10
N GLU A 119 -25.59 -17.43 13.98
CA GLU A 119 -25.74 -17.12 15.40
C GLU A 119 -24.36 -16.98 16.08
N VAL A 120 -23.37 -17.79 15.69
CA VAL A 120 -21.98 -17.65 16.16
C VAL A 120 -21.38 -16.32 15.69
N ILE A 121 -21.62 -15.94 14.43
CA ILE A 121 -21.16 -14.64 13.89
C ILE A 121 -21.75 -13.48 14.71
N LYS A 122 -23.05 -13.53 14.99
CA LYS A 122 -23.75 -12.53 15.77
C LYS A 122 -23.19 -12.41 17.20
N GLN A 123 -23.02 -13.54 17.90
CA GLN A 123 -22.48 -13.55 19.25
C GLN A 123 -21.05 -13.02 19.30
N LEU A 124 -20.20 -13.40 18.34
CA LEU A 124 -18.83 -12.91 18.23
C LEU A 124 -18.81 -11.40 17.99
N THR A 125 -19.63 -10.92 17.05
CA THR A 125 -19.75 -9.49 16.75
C THR A 125 -20.18 -8.67 17.98
N GLN A 126 -21.21 -9.14 18.68
CA GLN A 126 -21.67 -8.50 19.92
C GLN A 126 -20.58 -8.49 21.00
N THR A 127 -19.85 -9.59 21.16
CA THR A 127 -18.74 -9.68 22.12
C THR A 127 -17.65 -8.67 21.78
N LEU A 128 -17.20 -8.61 20.53
CA LEU A 128 -16.16 -7.68 20.09
C LEU A 128 -16.58 -6.21 20.28
N LEU A 129 -17.80 -5.86 19.88
CA LEU A 129 -18.30 -4.48 20.02
C LEU A 129 -18.47 -4.05 21.47
N ASN A 130 -18.66 -4.99 22.40
CA ASN A 130 -18.78 -4.72 23.83
C ASN A 130 -17.42 -4.71 24.57
N LEU A 131 -16.33 -5.08 23.91
CA LEU A 131 -15.01 -4.97 24.53
C LEU A 131 -14.65 -3.49 24.75
N PRO A 132 -14.17 -3.14 25.95
CA PRO A 132 -13.68 -1.79 26.20
C PRO A 132 -12.46 -1.51 25.29
N PRO A 133 -12.22 -0.24 24.93
CA PRO A 133 -10.98 0.13 24.24
C PRO A 133 -9.76 -0.33 25.02
N ASP A 134 -8.72 -0.79 24.30
CA ASP A 134 -7.42 -1.06 24.88
C ASP A 134 -6.89 0.21 25.55
N GLY A 135 -6.61 0.12 26.85
CA GLY A 135 -6.28 1.30 27.68
C GLY A 135 -5.02 2.04 27.25
N GLU A 136 -4.03 1.36 26.67
CA GLU A 136 -2.78 1.97 26.20
C GLU A 136 -2.91 2.55 24.78
N LYS A 137 -3.55 1.81 23.87
CA LYS A 137 -3.59 2.16 22.43
C LYS A 137 -4.90 2.83 22.01
N GLN A 138 -5.88 2.91 22.89
CA GLN A 138 -7.22 3.45 22.60
C GLN A 138 -7.88 2.76 21.39
N LEU A 139 -7.57 1.49 21.16
CA LEU A 139 -8.12 0.69 20.08
C LEU A 139 -9.44 0.06 20.53
N ALA A 140 -10.46 0.21 19.71
CA ALA A 140 -11.77 -0.39 19.92
C ALA A 140 -12.24 -1.11 18.66
N TRP A 141 -13.07 -2.14 18.83
CA TRP A 141 -13.76 -2.76 17.71
C TRP A 141 -14.95 -1.89 17.30
N SER A 142 -15.11 -1.75 15.99
CA SER A 142 -16.25 -1.05 15.41
C SER A 142 -16.78 -1.79 14.19
N LEU A 143 -18.00 -1.47 13.77
CA LEU A 143 -18.50 -1.94 12.48
C LEU A 143 -17.75 -1.22 11.36
N VAL A 144 -17.30 -1.99 10.38
CA VAL A 144 -16.73 -1.41 9.16
C VAL A 144 -17.89 -0.92 8.31
N THR A 145 -17.92 0.36 8.03
CA THR A 145 -18.99 1.00 7.27
C THR A 145 -18.66 1.19 5.80
N ASP A 146 -17.39 1.27 5.43
CA ASP A 146 -16.99 1.54 4.05
C ASP A 146 -15.66 0.88 3.68
N PHE A 147 -15.70 -0.08 2.77
CA PHE A 147 -14.53 -0.67 2.11
C PHE A 147 -14.26 -0.05 0.73
N GLU A 148 -15.06 0.91 0.27
CA GLU A 148 -14.87 1.49 -1.07
C GLU A 148 -13.53 2.19 -1.20
N LYS A 149 -13.05 2.86 -0.15
CA LYS A 149 -11.70 3.45 -0.13
C LYS A 149 -10.60 2.40 -0.34
N VAL A 150 -10.74 1.21 0.26
CA VAL A 150 -9.80 0.10 0.07
C VAL A 150 -9.84 -0.40 -1.38
N ASN A 151 -11.05 -0.56 -1.94
CA ASN A 151 -11.23 -0.92 -3.35
C ASN A 151 -10.63 0.12 -4.30
N GLN A 152 -10.73 1.41 -3.98
CA GLN A 152 -10.11 2.47 -4.78
C GLN A 152 -8.59 2.34 -4.82
N VAL A 153 -7.94 2.03 -3.70
CA VAL A 153 -6.50 1.75 -3.65
C VAL A 153 -6.14 0.60 -4.58
N ALA A 154 -6.86 -0.52 -4.50
CA ALA A 154 -6.62 -1.69 -5.35
C ALA A 154 -6.85 -1.38 -6.85
N ARG A 155 -7.86 -0.55 -7.19
CA ARG A 155 -8.10 -0.09 -8.58
C ARG A 155 -6.97 0.81 -9.08
N LEU A 156 -6.53 1.77 -8.27
CA LEU A 156 -5.46 2.71 -8.64
C LEU A 156 -4.15 1.98 -8.92
N LEU A 157 -3.81 1.01 -8.09
CA LEU A 157 -2.61 0.20 -8.24
C LEU A 157 -2.79 -1.01 -9.17
N LYS A 158 -4.03 -1.26 -9.63
CA LYS A 158 -4.38 -2.40 -10.48
C LYS A 158 -3.92 -3.74 -9.86
N THR A 159 -4.10 -3.88 -8.55
CA THR A 159 -3.71 -5.06 -7.77
C THR A 159 -4.89 -5.99 -7.52
N ASP A 160 -4.63 -7.21 -7.08
CA ASP A 160 -5.63 -8.20 -6.66
C ASP A 160 -6.75 -8.40 -7.69
N ALA A 161 -8.01 -8.20 -7.28
CA ALA A 161 -9.18 -8.34 -8.13
C ALA A 161 -9.17 -7.38 -9.35
N TYR A 162 -8.39 -6.33 -9.31
CA TYR A 162 -8.28 -5.32 -10.37
C TYR A 162 -7.03 -5.48 -11.24
N SER A 163 -6.27 -6.54 -11.06
CA SER A 163 -5.06 -6.82 -11.87
C SER A 163 -5.35 -6.92 -13.37
N HIS A 164 -6.58 -7.33 -13.75
CA HIS A 164 -7.02 -7.38 -15.14
C HIS A 164 -7.14 -6.00 -15.81
N LEU A 165 -7.21 -4.91 -15.02
CA LEU A 165 -7.22 -3.54 -15.53
C LEU A 165 -5.83 -3.02 -15.93
N LYS A 166 -4.76 -3.78 -15.69
CA LYS A 166 -3.43 -3.43 -16.18
C LYS A 166 -3.43 -3.37 -17.70
N GLU A 167 -2.95 -2.26 -18.25
CA GLU A 167 -2.94 -2.06 -19.69
C GLU A 167 -2.08 -3.11 -20.40
N TRP A 168 -2.56 -3.57 -21.55
CA TRP A 168 -1.81 -4.44 -22.44
C TRP A 168 -0.71 -3.63 -23.13
N THR A 169 0.51 -3.73 -22.65
CA THR A 169 1.68 -3.17 -23.34
C THR A 169 2.35 -4.25 -24.17
N ILE A 170 3.02 -3.85 -25.28
CA ILE A 170 3.79 -4.78 -26.14
C ILE A 170 4.79 -5.58 -25.29
N LYS A 171 5.43 -4.94 -24.30
CA LYS A 171 6.37 -5.57 -23.39
C LYS A 171 5.69 -6.68 -22.58
N ARG A 172 4.53 -6.41 -21.99
CA ARG A 172 3.77 -7.38 -21.20
C ARG A 172 3.25 -8.55 -22.05
N VAL A 173 2.69 -8.25 -23.23
CA VAL A 173 2.27 -9.29 -24.19
C VAL A 173 3.43 -10.20 -24.54
N TRP A 174 4.63 -9.63 -24.75
CA TRP A 174 5.83 -10.40 -24.99
C TRP A 174 6.24 -11.25 -23.79
N GLU A 175 6.28 -10.70 -22.59
CA GLU A 175 6.67 -11.41 -21.36
C GLU A 175 5.71 -12.56 -21.02
N GLU A 176 4.40 -12.38 -21.19
CA GLU A 176 3.39 -13.40 -20.90
C GLU A 176 3.21 -14.44 -22.01
N HIS A 177 3.47 -14.10 -23.29
CA HIS A 177 3.11 -14.92 -24.45
C HIS A 177 4.26 -15.13 -25.46
N ASN A 178 5.51 -14.86 -25.08
CA ASN A 178 6.66 -14.96 -26.00
C ASN A 178 6.74 -16.31 -26.72
N THR A 179 6.53 -17.42 -26.02
CA THR A 179 6.56 -18.77 -26.62
C THR A 179 5.50 -18.95 -27.70
N LEU A 180 4.27 -18.50 -27.45
CA LEU A 180 3.16 -18.58 -28.40
C LEU A 180 3.41 -17.69 -29.62
N ILE A 181 3.93 -16.48 -29.40
CA ILE A 181 4.27 -15.52 -30.46
C ILE A 181 5.38 -16.10 -31.37
N ILE A 182 6.43 -16.67 -30.77
CA ILE A 182 7.52 -17.29 -31.51
C ILE A 182 7.00 -18.48 -32.33
N CYS A 183 6.20 -19.37 -31.73
CA CYS A 183 5.62 -20.51 -32.44
C CYS A 183 4.73 -20.07 -33.61
N ALA A 184 3.90 -19.03 -33.41
CA ALA A 184 3.04 -18.48 -34.45
C ALA A 184 3.87 -17.88 -35.61
N LEU A 185 4.95 -17.14 -35.30
CA LEU A 185 5.84 -16.58 -36.32
C LEU A 185 6.57 -17.67 -37.10
N LEU A 186 7.08 -18.70 -36.42
CA LEU A 186 7.71 -19.83 -37.09
C LEU A 186 6.77 -20.62 -38.01
N GLY A 187 5.53 -20.83 -37.57
CA GLY A 187 4.47 -21.44 -38.39
C GLY A 187 4.13 -20.61 -39.63
N LEU A 188 4.07 -19.31 -39.50
CA LEU A 188 3.81 -18.39 -40.61
C LEU A 188 4.97 -18.43 -41.64
N ILE A 189 6.20 -18.42 -41.15
CA ILE A 189 7.39 -18.54 -42.01
C ILE A 189 7.36 -19.88 -42.75
N ALA A 190 7.12 -20.99 -42.08
CA ALA A 190 7.05 -22.31 -42.69
C ALA A 190 5.95 -22.39 -43.78
N PHE A 191 4.80 -21.74 -43.54
CA PHE A 191 3.71 -21.66 -44.50
C PHE A 191 4.06 -20.85 -45.77
N LEU A 192 4.83 -19.77 -45.62
CA LEU A 192 5.25 -18.92 -46.74
C LEU A 192 6.33 -19.56 -47.62
N PHE A 193 7.07 -20.53 -47.08
CA PHE A 193 8.11 -21.26 -47.82
C PHE A 193 7.65 -22.61 -48.39
N HIS A 194 6.40 -22.98 -48.22
CA HIS A 194 5.79 -24.19 -48.74
C HIS A 194 4.88 -23.88 -49.93
#